data_4208e47e41ef36d77385f79f70397ccf
#
_entry.id   4208e47e41ef36d77385f79f70397ccf
#
_cell.length_a   1.000
_cell.length_b   1.000
_cell.length_c   1.000
_cell.angle_alpha   90.00
_cell.angle_beta   90.00
_cell.angle_gamma   90.00
#
_symmetry.space_group_name_H-M   'P 1'
#
loop_
_entity.id
_entity.type
_entity.pdbx_description
1 polymer ?
#
loop_
_entity_poly.entity_id
_entity_poly.type
_entity_poly.pdbx_seq_one_letter_code
_entity_poly.pdbx_strand_id
1 'polypeptide(L)'
;LAAFQSLIENLWILSAFLFGLASVLVTSISISFAIRSQLEELKVFQFLGATKRQVRRPFIYLGAIFGIGGGLIALFILAVVLSVIEPSLSSLYLSYGREAFIAGFDLYFSSILILCCVALGIIGARLASSRELDNLDDIIA
;
A
#
# COMPACT_ATOMS: atom_id res chain seq x y z
N LEU A 1 21.34 -9.82 25.95
CA LEU A 1 20.23 -10.46 25.17
C LEU A 1 19.02 -9.53 25.03
N ALA A 2 18.57 -8.87 26.11
CA ALA A 2 17.41 -7.94 26.04
C ALA A 2 17.70 -6.71 25.15
N ALA A 3 18.91 -6.16 25.20
CA ALA A 3 19.30 -5.03 24.36
C ALA A 3 19.37 -5.41 22.86
N PHE A 4 19.75 -6.64 22.56
CA PHE A 4 19.80 -7.14 21.18
C PHE A 4 18.38 -7.36 20.61
N GLN A 5 17.47 -7.81 21.46
CA GLN A 5 16.07 -8.04 21.09
C GLN A 5 15.35 -6.72 20.82
N SER A 6 15.57 -5.69 21.65
CA SER A 6 15.00 -4.35 21.43
C SER A 6 15.57 -3.65 20.18
N LEU A 7 16.83 -3.88 19.85
CA LEU A 7 17.42 -3.37 18.60
C LEU A 7 16.77 -4.00 17.37
N ILE A 8 16.50 -5.31 17.38
CA ILE A 8 15.84 -6.01 16.30
C ILE A 8 14.40 -5.49 16.14
N GLU A 9 13.64 -5.36 17.23
CA GLU A 9 12.29 -4.82 17.20
C GLU A 9 12.23 -3.40 16.62
N ASN A 10 13.14 -2.52 17.06
CA ASN A 10 13.23 -1.17 16.52
C ASN A 10 13.58 -1.13 15.04
N LEU A 11 14.46 -2.03 14.58
CA LEU A 11 14.81 -2.15 13.16
C LEU A 11 13.62 -2.62 12.31
N TRP A 12 12.81 -3.57 12.82
CA TRP A 12 11.61 -4.03 12.13
C TRP A 12 10.58 -2.91 11.98
N ILE A 13 10.31 -2.17 13.04
CA ILE A 13 9.38 -1.04 13.04
C ILE A 13 9.87 0.05 12.09
N LEU A 14 11.15 0.39 12.13
CA LEU A 14 11.74 1.41 11.27
C LEU A 14 11.66 1.00 9.79
N SER A 15 11.98 -0.26 9.46
CA SER A 15 11.88 -0.77 8.09
C SER A 15 10.44 -0.78 7.59
N ALA A 16 9.49 -1.24 8.41
CA ALA A 16 8.07 -1.23 8.06
C ALA A 16 7.56 0.21 7.79
N PHE A 17 7.98 1.17 8.60
CA PHE A 17 7.65 2.58 8.41
C PHE A 17 8.23 3.14 7.11
N LEU A 18 9.50 2.86 6.81
CA LEU A 18 10.16 3.29 5.57
C LEU A 18 9.49 2.69 4.33
N PHE A 19 9.17 1.39 4.35
CA PHE A 19 8.47 0.74 3.24
C PHE A 19 7.04 1.27 3.06
N GLY A 20 6.34 1.53 4.17
CA GLY A 20 5.02 2.16 4.12
C GLY A 20 5.06 3.54 3.48
N LEU A 21 6.03 4.37 3.88
CA LEU A 21 6.22 5.71 3.33
C LEU A 21 6.61 5.66 1.85
N ALA A 22 7.51 4.76 1.46
CA ALA A 22 7.88 4.53 0.07
C ALA A 22 6.66 4.10 -0.78
N SER A 23 5.83 3.20 -0.26
CA SER A 23 4.60 2.76 -0.92
C SER A 23 3.63 3.92 -1.18
N VAL A 24 3.42 4.79 -0.18
CA VAL A 24 2.57 5.99 -0.33
C VAL A 24 3.14 6.94 -1.39
N LEU A 25 4.46 7.15 -1.40
CA LEU A 25 5.11 8.01 -2.39
C LEU A 25 4.98 7.46 -3.81
N VAL A 26 5.24 6.16 -4.01
CA VAL A 26 5.11 5.51 -5.33
C VAL A 26 3.67 5.59 -5.83
N THR A 27 2.69 5.28 -4.98
CA THR A 27 1.27 5.38 -5.32
C THR A 27 0.88 6.81 -5.65
N SER A 28 1.37 7.79 -4.88
CA SER A 28 1.12 9.22 -5.12
C SER A 28 1.66 9.66 -6.47
N ILE A 29 2.89 9.28 -6.82
CA ILE A 29 3.52 9.62 -8.12
C ILE A 29 2.75 8.97 -9.28
N SER A 30 2.36 7.70 -9.14
CA SER A 30 1.62 6.96 -10.16
C SER A 30 0.26 7.60 -10.46
N ILE A 31 -0.45 8.02 -9.42
CA ILE A 31 -1.76 8.68 -9.56
C ILE A 31 -1.58 10.10 -10.12
N SER A 32 -0.57 10.86 -9.69
CA SER A 32 -0.25 12.17 -10.26
C SER A 32 0.00 12.08 -11.76
N PHE A 33 0.72 11.04 -12.18
CA PHE A 33 0.96 10.81 -13.61
C PHE A 33 -0.34 10.50 -14.37
N ALA A 34 -1.21 9.68 -13.80
CA ALA A 34 -2.52 9.38 -14.37
C ALA A 34 -3.42 10.63 -14.49
N ILE A 35 -3.40 11.51 -13.49
CA ILE A 35 -4.12 12.79 -13.52
C ILE A 35 -3.58 13.68 -14.64
N ARG A 36 -2.27 13.80 -14.75
CA ARG A 36 -1.62 14.66 -15.77
C ARG A 36 -1.90 14.19 -17.19
N SER A 37 -1.99 12.90 -17.43
CA SER A 37 -2.33 12.34 -18.75
C SER A 37 -3.76 12.66 -19.20
N GLN A 38 -4.67 12.99 -18.27
CA GLN A 38 -6.08 13.31 -18.54
C GLN A 38 -6.43 14.78 -18.28
N LEU A 39 -5.43 15.65 -18.11
CA LEU A 39 -5.67 17.05 -17.76
C LEU A 39 -6.55 17.80 -18.76
N GLU A 40 -6.48 17.50 -20.05
CA GLU A 40 -7.30 18.17 -21.07
C GLU A 40 -8.79 17.84 -20.88
N GLU A 41 -9.12 16.60 -20.58
CA GLU A 41 -10.51 16.19 -20.30
C GLU A 41 -11.00 16.77 -18.97
N LEU A 42 -10.16 16.80 -17.94
CA LEU A 42 -10.51 17.34 -16.64
C LEU A 42 -10.77 18.86 -16.67
N LYS A 43 -10.06 19.61 -17.50
CA LYS A 43 -10.32 21.06 -17.70
C LYS A 43 -11.72 21.31 -18.25
N VAL A 44 -12.18 20.50 -19.19
CA VAL A 44 -13.54 20.59 -19.75
C VAL A 44 -14.61 20.39 -18.68
N PHE A 45 -14.43 19.42 -17.77
CA PHE A 45 -15.35 19.20 -16.65
C PHE A 45 -15.39 20.36 -15.66
N GLN A 46 -14.25 21.01 -15.39
CA GLN A 46 -14.21 22.20 -14.55
C GLN A 46 -14.94 23.40 -15.17
N PHE A 47 -14.83 23.60 -16.49
CA PHE A 47 -15.59 24.63 -17.19
C PHE A 47 -17.11 24.42 -17.14
N LEU A 48 -17.56 23.17 -16.99
CA LEU A 48 -18.97 22.80 -16.83
C LEU A 48 -19.44 22.93 -15.37
N GLY A 49 -18.62 23.45 -14.46
CA GLY A 49 -19.00 23.71 -13.07
C GLY A 49 -18.86 22.51 -12.12
N ALA A 50 -18.09 21.47 -12.49
CA ALA A 50 -17.84 20.35 -11.60
C ALA A 50 -17.02 20.77 -10.37
N THR A 51 -17.44 20.36 -9.19
CA THR A 51 -16.73 20.64 -7.95
C THR A 51 -15.46 19.79 -7.84
N LYS A 52 -14.38 20.35 -7.26
CA LYS A 52 -13.10 19.65 -7.01
C LYS A 52 -13.30 18.28 -6.34
N ARG A 53 -14.30 18.16 -5.49
CA ARG A 53 -14.63 16.91 -4.80
C ARG A 53 -15.14 15.82 -5.76
N GLN A 54 -15.88 16.19 -6.80
CA GLN A 54 -16.39 15.25 -7.80
C GLN A 54 -15.27 14.75 -8.71
N VAL A 55 -14.34 15.64 -9.10
CA VAL A 55 -13.16 15.29 -9.90
C VAL A 55 -12.19 14.38 -9.14
N ARG A 56 -12.12 14.51 -7.80
CA ARG A 56 -11.20 13.74 -6.95
C ARG A 56 -11.66 12.30 -6.68
N ARG A 57 -12.97 12.03 -6.68
CA ARG A 57 -13.54 10.71 -6.35
C ARG A 57 -12.96 9.55 -7.17
N PRO A 58 -12.88 9.61 -8.51
CA PRO A 58 -12.38 8.50 -9.32
C PRO A 58 -10.92 8.14 -8.97
N PHE A 59 -10.08 9.10 -8.60
CA PHE A 59 -8.69 8.85 -8.25
C PHE A 59 -8.52 8.16 -6.90
N ILE A 60 -9.46 8.38 -5.96
CA ILE A 60 -9.48 7.65 -4.69
C ILE A 60 -9.83 6.18 -4.91
N TYR A 61 -10.78 5.89 -5.81
CA TYR A 61 -11.10 4.51 -6.21
C TYR A 61 -9.91 3.82 -6.89
N LEU A 62 -9.18 4.56 -7.74
CA LEU A 62 -7.96 4.05 -8.37
C LEU A 62 -6.93 3.65 -7.32
N GLY A 63 -6.71 4.48 -6.29
CA GLY A 63 -5.83 4.16 -5.17
C GLY A 63 -6.27 2.93 -4.38
N ALA A 64 -7.56 2.75 -4.18
CA ALA A 64 -8.10 1.55 -3.53
C ALA A 64 -7.86 0.29 -4.38
N ILE A 65 -8.07 0.36 -5.69
CA ILE A 65 -7.82 -0.75 -6.63
C ILE A 65 -6.33 -1.12 -6.63
N PHE A 66 -5.42 -0.15 -6.68
CA PHE A 66 -3.98 -0.40 -6.55
C PHE A 66 -3.62 -1.01 -5.20
N GLY A 67 -4.26 -0.57 -4.11
CA GLY A 67 -4.08 -1.15 -2.78
C GLY A 67 -4.52 -2.61 -2.71
N ILE A 68 -5.66 -2.96 -3.28
CA ILE A 68 -6.15 -4.35 -3.36
C ILE A 68 -5.22 -5.19 -4.24
N GLY A 69 -4.89 -4.72 -5.44
CA GLY A 69 -4.00 -5.43 -6.36
C GLY A 69 -2.61 -5.66 -5.74
N GLY A 70 -2.02 -4.65 -5.14
CA GLY A 70 -0.74 -4.76 -4.43
C GLY A 70 -0.81 -5.71 -3.24
N GLY A 71 -1.90 -5.66 -2.46
CA GLY A 71 -2.14 -6.57 -1.34
C GLY A 71 -2.27 -8.03 -1.77
N LEU A 72 -2.96 -8.31 -2.87
CA LEU A 72 -3.08 -9.66 -3.42
C LEU A 72 -1.74 -10.20 -3.92
N ILE A 73 -0.96 -9.38 -4.63
CA ILE A 73 0.39 -9.76 -5.07
C ILE A 73 1.29 -10.01 -3.87
N ALA A 74 1.24 -9.18 -2.83
CA ALA A 74 2.02 -9.36 -1.62
C ALA A 74 1.67 -10.68 -0.90
N LEU A 75 0.38 -11.02 -0.80
CA LEU A 75 -0.08 -12.31 -0.25
C LEU A 75 0.41 -13.48 -1.08
N PHE A 76 0.35 -13.37 -2.41
CA PHE A 76 0.83 -14.42 -3.31
C PHE A 76 2.33 -14.66 -3.13
N ILE A 77 3.14 -13.58 -3.10
CA ILE A 77 4.59 -13.68 -2.88
C ILE A 77 4.87 -14.29 -1.51
N LEU A 78 4.16 -13.86 -0.47
CA LEU A 78 4.32 -14.38 0.88
C LEU A 78 3.99 -15.87 0.94
N ALA A 79 2.91 -16.33 0.28
CA ALA A 79 2.54 -17.72 0.19
C ALA A 79 3.63 -18.57 -0.49
N VAL A 80 4.20 -18.08 -1.60
CA VAL A 80 5.30 -18.75 -2.30
C VAL A 80 6.55 -18.82 -1.42
N VAL A 81 6.93 -17.73 -0.77
CA VAL A 81 8.10 -17.70 0.12
C VAL A 81 7.91 -18.68 1.28
N LEU A 82 6.75 -18.71 1.92
CA LEU A 82 6.47 -19.65 3.00
C LEU A 82 6.52 -21.10 2.52
N SER A 83 5.95 -21.42 1.35
CA SER A 83 5.98 -22.80 0.82
C SER A 83 7.38 -23.28 0.49
N VAL A 84 8.30 -22.39 0.13
CA VAL A 84 9.72 -22.74 -0.14
C VAL A 84 10.50 -22.92 1.16
N ILE A 85 10.18 -22.14 2.19
CA ILE A 85 10.90 -22.19 3.48
C ILE A 85 10.39 -23.33 4.38
N GLU A 86 9.13 -23.70 4.25
CA GLU A 86 8.45 -24.71 5.10
C GLU A 86 9.22 -26.04 5.19
N PRO A 87 9.72 -26.68 4.10
CA PRO A 87 10.43 -27.94 4.21
C PRO A 87 11.78 -27.81 4.94
N SER A 88 12.42 -26.63 4.89
CA SER A 88 13.66 -26.37 5.62
C SER A 88 13.42 -26.12 7.11
N LEU A 89 12.29 -25.51 7.46
CA LEU A 89 11.91 -25.26 8.84
C LEU A 89 11.34 -26.50 9.54
N SER A 90 10.61 -27.36 8.83
CA SER A 90 10.03 -28.59 9.40
C SER A 90 11.08 -29.53 9.97
N SER A 91 12.27 -29.61 9.34
CA SER A 91 13.39 -30.39 9.85
C SER A 91 13.98 -29.84 11.15
N LEU A 92 13.91 -28.53 11.36
CA LEU A 92 14.36 -27.86 12.58
C LEU A 92 13.31 -27.95 13.70
N TYR A 93 12.02 -27.87 13.37
CA TYR A 93 10.91 -27.94 14.35
C TYR A 93 10.73 -29.33 14.94
N LEU A 94 10.95 -30.41 14.18
CA LEU A 94 10.99 -31.78 14.67
C LEU A 94 12.04 -31.99 15.77
N SER A 95 13.13 -31.22 15.75
CA SER A 95 14.17 -31.24 16.79
C SER A 95 13.82 -30.45 18.05
N TYR A 96 12.87 -29.52 17.98
CA TYR A 96 12.55 -28.61 19.10
C TYR A 96 11.13 -28.77 19.68
N GLY A 97 10.32 -29.73 19.19
CA GLY A 97 9.02 -30.10 19.77
C GLY A 97 7.96 -29.01 19.83
N ARG A 98 8.06 -27.96 18.99
CA ARG A 98 7.04 -26.92 18.86
C ARG A 98 6.22 -27.10 17.61
N GLU A 99 4.91 -27.07 17.79
CA GLU A 99 3.96 -27.12 16.67
C GLU A 99 4.23 -25.98 15.68
N ALA A 100 4.19 -26.35 14.40
CA ALA A 100 4.61 -25.49 13.30
C ALA A 100 3.87 -24.14 13.29
N PHE A 101 4.63 -23.10 13.09
CA PHE A 101 4.21 -21.70 12.91
C PHE A 101 3.34 -21.46 11.65
N ILE A 102 2.84 -22.53 11.03
CA ILE A 102 2.00 -22.50 9.81
C ILE A 102 0.59 -21.95 10.09
N ALA A 103 0.20 -21.82 11.36
CA ALA A 103 -1.01 -21.11 11.77
C ALA A 103 -0.98 -19.60 11.46
N GLY A 104 0.15 -19.04 10.99
CA GLY A 104 0.28 -17.62 10.65
C GLY A 104 -0.36 -17.18 9.35
N PHE A 105 -0.79 -18.08 8.46
CA PHE A 105 -1.55 -17.74 7.26
C PHE A 105 -3.05 -17.79 7.54
N ASP A 106 -3.44 -17.18 8.67
CA ASP A 106 -4.83 -17.11 9.09
C ASP A 106 -5.58 -16.09 8.22
N LEU A 107 -6.84 -16.36 7.93
CA LEU A 107 -7.74 -15.48 7.19
C LEU A 107 -7.77 -14.08 7.83
N TYR A 108 -7.61 -14.02 9.14
CA TYR A 108 -7.51 -12.77 9.91
C TYR A 108 -6.29 -11.95 9.55
N PHE A 109 -5.11 -12.57 9.47
CA PHE A 109 -3.86 -11.90 9.06
C PHE A 109 -3.94 -11.37 7.61
N SER A 110 -4.44 -12.20 6.70
CA SER A 110 -4.62 -11.83 5.29
C SER A 110 -5.57 -10.66 5.12
N SER A 111 -6.67 -10.61 5.86
CA SER A 111 -7.63 -9.50 5.80
C SER A 111 -7.06 -8.20 6.34
N ILE A 112 -6.30 -8.23 7.45
CA ILE A 112 -5.62 -7.05 7.99
C ILE A 112 -4.59 -6.52 7.00
N LEU A 113 -3.80 -7.40 6.38
CA LEU A 113 -2.78 -7.01 5.41
C LEU A 113 -3.40 -6.31 4.21
N ILE A 114 -4.45 -6.86 3.63
CA ILE A 114 -5.19 -6.23 2.51
C ILE A 114 -5.75 -4.89 2.94
N LEU A 115 -6.36 -4.81 4.12
CA LEU A 115 -6.94 -3.57 4.64
C LEU A 115 -5.88 -2.47 4.82
N CYS A 116 -4.71 -2.82 5.34
CA CYS A 116 -3.56 -1.91 5.42
C CYS A 116 -3.09 -1.44 4.03
N CYS A 117 -2.99 -2.35 3.05
CA CYS A 117 -2.61 -2.00 1.68
C CYS A 117 -3.61 -1.05 1.02
N VAL A 118 -4.91 -1.29 1.21
CA VAL A 118 -5.98 -0.42 0.71
C VAL A 118 -5.91 0.95 1.38
N ALA A 119 -5.71 1.00 2.69
CA ALA A 119 -5.57 2.27 3.42
C ALA A 119 -4.38 3.09 2.91
N LEU A 120 -3.21 2.47 2.71
CA LEU A 120 -2.03 3.12 2.13
C LEU A 120 -2.29 3.62 0.70
N GLY A 121 -2.98 2.82 -0.13
CA GLY A 121 -3.39 3.21 -1.47
C GLY A 121 -4.31 4.44 -1.48
N ILE A 122 -5.30 4.47 -0.60
CA ILE A 122 -6.22 5.62 -0.46
C ILE A 122 -5.49 6.86 0.04
N ILE A 123 -4.57 6.72 0.99
CA ILE A 123 -3.77 7.85 1.50
C ILE A 123 -2.90 8.42 0.39
N GLY A 124 -2.20 7.56 -0.38
CA GLY A 124 -1.40 7.97 -1.54
C GLY A 124 -2.23 8.71 -2.60
N ALA A 125 -3.42 8.19 -2.91
CA ALA A 125 -4.35 8.80 -3.85
C ALA A 125 -4.87 10.16 -3.38
N ARG A 126 -5.16 10.30 -2.09
CA ARG A 126 -5.58 11.59 -1.50
C ARG A 126 -4.47 12.63 -1.58
N LEU A 127 -3.24 12.22 -1.26
CA LEU A 127 -2.08 13.12 -1.32
C LEU A 127 -1.83 13.62 -2.74
N ALA A 128 -1.84 12.71 -3.73
CA ALA A 128 -1.66 13.03 -5.14
C ALA A 128 -2.75 13.97 -5.64
N SER A 129 -4.01 13.64 -5.40
CA SER A 129 -5.15 14.44 -5.86
C SER A 129 -5.17 15.83 -5.25
N SER A 130 -4.76 15.99 -3.98
CA SER A 130 -4.70 17.31 -3.35
C SER A 130 -3.63 18.19 -4.01
N ARG A 131 -2.43 17.66 -4.19
CA ARG A 131 -1.31 18.41 -4.76
C ARG A 131 -1.56 18.85 -6.21
N GLU A 132 -2.09 17.96 -7.04
CA GLU A 132 -2.32 18.28 -8.45
C GLU A 132 -3.49 19.26 -8.63
N LEU A 133 -4.54 19.17 -7.84
CA LEU A 133 -5.67 20.11 -7.92
C LEU A 133 -5.31 21.51 -7.40
N ASP A 134 -4.46 21.62 -6.38
CA ASP A 134 -3.98 22.90 -5.88
C ASP A 134 -3.05 23.58 -6.89
N ASN A 135 -2.20 22.82 -7.59
CA ASN A 135 -1.36 23.36 -8.67
C ASN A 135 -2.15 23.88 -9.87
N LEU A 136 -3.34 23.34 -10.14
CA LEU A 136 -4.21 23.84 -11.21
C LEU A 136 -4.77 25.22 -10.90
N ASP A 137 -5.03 25.55 -9.63
CA ASP A 137 -5.51 26.87 -9.23
C ASP A 137 -4.46 27.96 -9.46
N ASP A 138 -3.18 27.66 -9.20
CA ASP A 138 -2.08 28.60 -9.41
C ASP A 138 -1.84 28.91 -10.91
N ILE A 139 -2.25 28.03 -11.81
CA ILE A 139 -2.10 28.22 -13.27
C ILE A 139 -3.29 29.01 -13.85
N ILE A 140 -4.46 28.96 -13.21
CA ILE A 140 -5.70 29.62 -13.66
C ILE A 140 -5.83 31.03 -13.04
N ALA A 141 -5.16 31.26 -11.94
CA ALA A 141 -5.08 32.57 -11.29
C ALA A 141 -4.00 33.42 -11.94
#